data_f6463af208e6cb9819dac8a9adf77e79
#
_entry.id   f6463af208e6cb9819dac8a9adf77e79
#
_cell.length_a   1.000
_cell.length_b   1.000
_cell.length_c   1.000
_cell.angle_alpha   90.00
_cell.angle_beta   90.00
_cell.angle_gamma   90.00
#
_symmetry.space_group_name_H-M   'P 1'
#
loop_
_entity.id
_entity.type
_entity.pdbx_description
1 polymer ?
#
loop_
_entity_poly.entity_id
_entity_poly.type
_entity_poly.pdbx_seq_one_letter_code
_entity_poly.pdbx_strand_id
1 'polypeptide(L)'
;MKNLRKCLEKINHLTLTILLTLTIFVNIPGISWATNLGIENNHLAPCPTSNNCVVSQNADAKHTIEPIKYHGEREQAKETLLKVLTVVPRTEVIEQTDNYIHALSKSRIFKFIDDVEFYLPEDESVIHIRSASRVGESDLGVNRRRMEQIRLALQDLDI
;
A
#
# COMPACT_ATOMS: atom_id res chain seq x y z
N MET A 1 -48.10 10.35 -42.36
CA MET A 1 -47.37 9.09 -42.05
C MET A 1 -45.85 9.16 -42.26
N LYS A 2 -45.32 9.86 -43.27
CA LYS A 2 -43.83 9.98 -43.50
C LYS A 2 -43.06 10.69 -42.39
N ASN A 3 -43.67 11.69 -41.73
CA ASN A 3 -43.01 12.45 -40.68
C ASN A 3 -42.88 11.69 -39.33
N LEU A 4 -43.83 10.79 -39.07
CA LEU A 4 -43.82 9.98 -37.85
C LEU A 4 -42.68 8.89 -37.90
N ARG A 5 -42.47 8.28 -39.10
CA ARG A 5 -41.39 7.32 -39.31
C ARG A 5 -40.01 7.96 -39.12
N LYS A 6 -39.79 9.18 -39.65
CA LYS A 6 -38.51 9.89 -39.49
C LYS A 6 -38.25 10.31 -38.02
N CYS A 7 -39.30 10.59 -37.25
CA CYS A 7 -39.17 10.89 -35.81
C CYS A 7 -38.81 9.64 -35.02
N LEU A 8 -39.43 8.50 -35.30
CA LEU A 8 -39.14 7.20 -34.67
C LEU A 8 -37.72 6.72 -34.98
N GLU A 9 -37.25 6.86 -36.24
CA GLU A 9 -35.86 6.52 -36.61
C GLU A 9 -34.82 7.35 -35.87
N LYS A 10 -35.05 8.67 -35.70
CA LYS A 10 -34.17 9.54 -34.93
C LYS A 10 -34.13 9.20 -33.44
N ILE A 11 -35.26 8.81 -32.84
CA ILE A 11 -35.35 8.39 -31.43
C ILE A 11 -34.60 7.05 -31.25
N ASN A 12 -34.76 6.11 -32.17
CA ASN A 12 -34.03 4.85 -32.12
C ASN A 12 -32.50 5.01 -32.26
N HIS A 13 -32.03 5.90 -33.13
CA HIS A 13 -30.61 6.21 -33.25
C HIS A 13 -30.07 6.89 -32.00
N LEU A 14 -30.82 7.83 -31.41
CA LEU A 14 -30.38 8.51 -30.20
C LEU A 14 -30.31 7.58 -28.98
N THR A 15 -31.33 6.72 -28.80
CA THR A 15 -31.34 5.71 -27.73
C THR A 15 -30.24 4.66 -27.89
N LEU A 16 -29.99 4.22 -29.13
CA LEU A 16 -28.91 3.25 -29.42
C LEU A 16 -27.53 3.87 -29.15
N THR A 17 -27.33 5.14 -29.49
CA THR A 17 -26.06 5.84 -29.25
C THR A 17 -25.82 6.05 -27.74
N ILE A 18 -26.87 6.40 -26.98
CA ILE A 18 -26.78 6.54 -25.52
C ILE A 18 -26.52 5.18 -24.84
N LEU A 19 -27.15 4.10 -25.28
CA LEU A 19 -26.86 2.76 -24.76
C LEU A 19 -25.41 2.32 -25.07
N LEU A 20 -24.89 2.60 -26.26
CA LEU A 20 -23.53 2.24 -26.66
C LEU A 20 -22.47 3.04 -25.87
N THR A 21 -22.72 4.30 -25.60
CA THR A 21 -21.82 5.13 -24.77
C THR A 21 -21.85 4.71 -23.29
N LEU A 22 -23.01 4.30 -22.77
CA LEU A 22 -23.12 3.81 -21.39
C LEU A 22 -22.40 2.48 -21.17
N THR A 23 -22.38 1.59 -22.16
CA THR A 23 -21.68 0.32 -22.07
C THR A 23 -20.15 0.46 -22.14
N ILE A 24 -19.63 1.52 -22.75
CA ILE A 24 -18.19 1.79 -22.81
C ILE A 24 -17.66 2.28 -21.44
N PHE A 25 -18.49 2.94 -20.63
CA PHE A 25 -18.09 3.40 -19.29
C PHE A 25 -18.06 2.30 -18.21
N VAL A 26 -18.67 1.15 -18.45
CA VAL A 26 -18.74 0.05 -17.44
C VAL A 26 -17.54 -0.90 -17.52
N ASN A 27 -16.72 -0.83 -18.58
CA ASN A 27 -15.55 -1.68 -18.76
C ASN A 27 -14.22 -0.93 -18.75
N ILE A 28 -14.07 0.10 -17.92
CA ILE A 28 -12.73 0.53 -17.50
C ILE A 28 -12.30 -0.54 -16.49
N PRO A 29 -11.36 -1.45 -16.80
CA PRO A 29 -10.76 -2.24 -15.76
C PRO A 29 -10.20 -1.25 -14.77
N GLY A 30 -10.73 -1.24 -13.55
CA GLY A 30 -10.11 -0.50 -12.48
C GLY A 30 -8.65 -0.90 -12.53
N ILE A 31 -7.75 0.08 -12.70
CA ILE A 31 -6.31 -0.16 -12.58
C ILE A 31 -6.14 -0.58 -11.13
N SER A 32 -6.25 -1.88 -10.90
CA SER A 32 -5.80 -2.49 -9.67
C SER A 32 -4.27 -2.35 -9.75
N TRP A 33 -3.75 -1.36 -9.08
CA TRP A 33 -2.36 -1.37 -8.70
C TRP A 33 -2.22 -2.56 -7.75
N ALA A 34 -2.03 -3.74 -8.32
CA ALA A 34 -1.58 -4.88 -7.55
C ALA A 34 -0.20 -4.48 -7.02
N THR A 35 -0.18 -3.95 -5.82
CA THR A 35 1.09 -3.79 -5.11
C THR A 35 1.61 -5.20 -4.95
N ASN A 36 2.72 -5.53 -5.61
CA ASN A 36 3.47 -6.72 -5.28
C ASN A 36 3.78 -6.61 -3.80
N LEU A 37 3.26 -7.53 -2.99
CA LEU A 37 3.49 -7.60 -1.55
C LEU A 37 4.32 -8.83 -1.26
N GLY A 38 4.96 -8.83 -0.10
CA GLY A 38 5.76 -9.96 0.34
C GLY A 38 7.23 -9.86 -0.03
N ILE A 39 7.92 -10.99 0.15
CA ILE A 39 9.35 -11.11 -0.06
C ILE A 39 9.62 -11.86 -1.36
N GLU A 40 10.42 -11.28 -2.22
CA GLU A 40 10.94 -11.94 -3.42
C GLU A 40 12.47 -11.76 -3.45
N ASN A 41 13.20 -12.86 -3.58
CA ASN A 41 14.68 -12.86 -3.59
C ASN A 41 15.30 -12.09 -2.39
N ASN A 42 14.79 -12.29 -1.18
CA ASN A 42 15.18 -11.60 0.05
C ASN A 42 14.96 -10.08 0.04
N HIS A 43 14.03 -9.59 -0.76
CA HIS A 43 13.69 -8.18 -0.83
C HIS A 43 12.18 -7.98 -0.74
N LEU A 44 11.79 -6.89 -0.06
CA LEU A 44 10.46 -6.33 -0.18
C LEU A 44 10.27 -5.73 -1.58
N ALA A 45 9.03 -5.66 -2.04
CA ALA A 45 8.72 -5.10 -3.33
C ALA A 45 9.22 -3.65 -3.46
N PRO A 46 9.72 -3.23 -4.64
CA PRO A 46 10.12 -1.85 -4.87
C PRO A 46 8.92 -0.89 -4.77
N CYS A 47 9.21 0.37 -4.49
CA CYS A 47 8.20 1.43 -4.60
C CYS A 47 7.82 1.69 -6.05
N PRO A 48 6.55 2.03 -6.33
CA PRO A 48 6.16 2.60 -7.61
C PRO A 48 6.79 4.00 -7.80
N THR A 49 6.62 4.60 -8.97
CA THR A 49 7.15 5.94 -9.27
C THR A 49 6.44 7.07 -8.52
N SER A 50 5.27 6.80 -7.96
CA SER A 50 4.45 7.74 -7.18
C SER A 50 5.05 8.04 -5.80
N ASN A 51 4.92 9.28 -5.32
CA ASN A 51 5.52 9.73 -4.04
C ASN A 51 4.72 9.29 -2.80
N ASN A 52 4.10 8.13 -2.83
CA ASN A 52 3.25 7.60 -1.74
C ASN A 52 3.78 6.27 -1.16
N CYS A 53 5.08 6.05 -1.28
CA CYS A 53 5.74 4.84 -0.82
C CYS A 53 7.14 5.14 -0.28
N VAL A 54 7.56 4.38 0.71
CA VAL A 54 8.95 4.28 1.18
C VAL A 54 9.34 2.83 1.33
N VAL A 55 10.62 2.51 1.07
CA VAL A 55 11.18 1.16 1.25
C VAL A 55 12.66 1.24 1.61
N SER A 56 13.13 0.32 2.44
CA SER A 56 14.52 0.31 2.94
C SER A 56 15.50 -0.46 2.04
N GLN A 57 15.02 -1.09 0.98
CA GLN A 57 15.84 -1.90 0.09
C GLN A 57 15.74 -1.37 -1.34
N ASN A 58 16.88 -1.21 -2.01
CA ASN A 58 16.99 -0.91 -3.45
C ASN A 58 16.13 0.29 -3.93
N ALA A 59 16.02 1.33 -3.11
CA ALA A 59 15.20 2.49 -3.39
C ALA A 59 16.02 3.65 -3.98
N ASP A 60 15.38 4.47 -4.79
CA ASP A 60 15.91 5.77 -5.19
C ASP A 60 15.87 6.78 -4.02
N ALA A 61 16.46 7.94 -4.20
CA ALA A 61 16.59 8.96 -3.16
C ALA A 61 15.24 9.50 -2.61
N LYS A 62 14.13 9.37 -3.35
CA LYS A 62 12.81 9.82 -2.92
C LYS A 62 12.12 8.80 -2.02
N HIS A 63 12.30 7.52 -2.34
CA HIS A 63 11.61 6.41 -1.71
C HIS A 63 12.44 5.74 -0.61
N THR A 64 13.75 6.02 -0.54
CA THR A 64 14.62 5.37 0.46
C THR A 64 14.25 5.79 1.88
N ILE A 65 14.33 4.82 2.78
CA ILE A 65 14.24 4.97 4.23
C ILE A 65 15.22 3.97 4.85
N GLU A 66 15.85 4.30 5.96
CA GLU A 66 16.77 3.37 6.62
C GLU A 66 16.03 2.14 7.18
N PRO A 67 16.60 0.93 7.14
CA PRO A 67 16.07 -0.21 7.87
C PRO A 67 16.13 0.06 9.39
N ILE A 68 15.34 -0.66 10.17
CA ILE A 68 15.39 -0.58 11.63
C ILE A 68 16.43 -1.59 12.11
N LYS A 69 17.48 -1.13 12.76
CA LYS A 69 18.49 -2.00 13.38
C LYS A 69 17.98 -2.45 14.73
N TYR A 70 18.28 -3.70 15.10
CA TYR A 70 18.00 -4.24 16.42
C TYR A 70 19.22 -4.95 17.00
N HIS A 71 19.19 -5.19 18.29
CA HIS A 71 20.18 -5.94 19.05
C HIS A 71 19.55 -7.21 19.61
N GLY A 72 20.35 -8.26 19.77
CA GLY A 72 19.86 -9.53 20.33
C GLY A 72 19.18 -10.43 19.29
N GLU A 73 18.22 -11.20 19.77
CA GLU A 73 17.60 -12.26 18.97
C GLU A 73 16.50 -11.74 18.06
N ARG A 74 16.46 -12.24 16.82
CA ARG A 74 15.46 -11.88 15.80
C ARG A 74 14.01 -12.06 16.30
N GLU A 75 13.74 -13.16 17.00
CA GLU A 75 12.40 -13.43 17.50
C GLU A 75 11.96 -12.41 18.55
N GLN A 76 12.86 -11.97 19.42
CA GLN A 76 12.57 -10.92 20.39
C GLN A 76 12.27 -9.58 19.70
N ALA A 77 13.05 -9.23 18.68
CA ALA A 77 12.79 -8.02 17.87
C ALA A 77 11.44 -8.07 17.19
N LYS A 78 11.07 -9.23 16.61
CA LYS A 78 9.78 -9.49 15.99
C LYS A 78 8.61 -9.37 16.99
N GLU A 79 8.72 -9.99 18.15
CA GLU A 79 7.69 -9.89 19.20
C GLU A 79 7.51 -8.44 19.68
N THR A 80 8.59 -7.69 19.83
CA THR A 80 8.53 -6.28 20.22
C THR A 80 7.88 -5.44 19.14
N LEU A 81 8.23 -5.68 17.86
CA LEU A 81 7.55 -5.03 16.72
C LEU A 81 6.05 -5.31 16.73
N LEU A 82 5.64 -6.56 16.94
CA LEU A 82 4.22 -6.91 17.02
C LEU A 82 3.51 -6.17 18.16
N LYS A 83 4.13 -6.04 19.34
CA LYS A 83 3.60 -5.24 20.45
C LYS A 83 3.45 -3.76 20.07
N VAL A 84 4.46 -3.18 19.42
CA VAL A 84 4.39 -1.80 18.93
C VAL A 84 3.24 -1.63 17.94
N LEU A 85 3.06 -2.55 17.00
CA LEU A 85 1.99 -2.47 16.00
C LEU A 85 0.58 -2.49 16.62
N THR A 86 0.38 -3.11 17.80
CA THR A 86 -0.92 -3.09 18.48
C THR A 86 -1.33 -1.71 18.97
N VAL A 87 -0.37 -0.81 19.21
CA VAL A 87 -0.62 0.55 19.70
C VAL A 87 -0.54 1.62 18.62
N VAL A 88 -0.05 1.27 17.42
CA VAL A 88 -0.05 2.18 16.28
C VAL A 88 -1.49 2.43 15.82
N PRO A 89 -1.97 3.69 15.82
CA PRO A 89 -3.38 3.98 15.54
C PRO A 89 -3.83 3.50 14.16
N ARG A 90 -4.98 2.83 14.11
CA ARG A 90 -5.65 2.35 12.87
C ARG A 90 -4.78 1.41 12.04
N THR A 91 -3.91 0.67 12.70
CA THR A 91 -3.04 -0.34 12.11
C THR A 91 -3.47 -1.72 12.58
N GLU A 92 -3.52 -2.68 11.67
CA GLU A 92 -3.96 -4.05 11.92
C GLU A 92 -3.02 -5.01 11.22
N VAL A 93 -2.41 -5.94 11.95
CA VAL A 93 -1.60 -7.01 11.36
C VAL A 93 -2.55 -8.01 10.73
N ILE A 94 -2.36 -8.28 9.43
CA ILE A 94 -3.23 -9.18 8.65
C ILE A 94 -2.50 -10.44 8.18
N GLU A 95 -1.18 -10.43 8.21
CA GLU A 95 -0.34 -11.58 7.89
C GLU A 95 0.91 -11.57 8.75
N GLN A 96 1.30 -12.75 9.21
CA GLN A 96 2.52 -12.95 9.96
C GLN A 96 3.09 -14.32 9.62
N THR A 97 4.37 -14.35 9.22
CA THR A 97 5.17 -15.57 9.05
C THR A 97 6.39 -15.53 9.98
N ASP A 98 7.32 -16.44 9.81
CA ASP A 98 8.55 -16.48 10.62
C ASP A 98 9.39 -15.19 10.46
N ASN A 99 9.54 -14.69 9.24
CA ASN A 99 10.41 -13.56 8.93
C ASN A 99 9.68 -12.37 8.26
N TYR A 100 8.35 -12.38 8.18
CA TYR A 100 7.59 -11.36 7.50
C TYR A 100 6.31 -10.99 8.25
N ILE A 101 6.01 -9.71 8.29
CA ILE A 101 4.76 -9.17 8.85
C ILE A 101 4.16 -8.20 7.84
N HIS A 102 2.88 -8.36 7.55
CA HIS A 102 2.08 -7.42 6.77
C HIS A 102 0.95 -6.84 7.62
N ALA A 103 0.88 -5.53 7.67
CA ALA A 103 -0.17 -4.80 8.35
C ALA A 103 -0.85 -3.82 7.40
N LEU A 104 -2.10 -3.52 7.66
CA LEU A 104 -2.85 -2.45 7.00
C LEU A 104 -2.95 -1.26 7.94
N SER A 105 -2.66 -0.07 7.42
CA SER A 105 -2.92 1.18 8.13
C SER A 105 -3.93 2.04 7.38
N LYS A 106 -4.91 2.62 8.10
CA LYS A 106 -6.00 3.40 7.52
C LYS A 106 -5.85 4.88 7.83
N SER A 107 -5.95 5.76 6.84
CA SER A 107 -5.96 7.20 7.06
C SER A 107 -7.18 7.63 7.89
N ARG A 108 -7.02 8.71 8.69
CA ARG A 108 -8.05 9.16 9.64
C ARG A 108 -9.34 9.60 8.96
N ILE A 109 -9.24 10.38 7.90
CA ILE A 109 -10.38 11.06 7.26
C ILE A 109 -10.90 10.25 6.09
N PHE A 110 -10.09 10.05 5.07
CA PHE A 110 -10.51 9.44 3.80
C PHE A 110 -10.50 7.91 3.82
N LYS A 111 -10.01 7.28 4.90
CA LYS A 111 -9.92 5.81 5.05
C LYS A 111 -9.08 5.15 3.96
N PHE A 112 -8.15 5.87 3.35
CA PHE A 112 -7.18 5.29 2.44
C PHE A 112 -6.40 4.21 3.16
N ILE A 113 -6.12 3.14 2.45
CA ILE A 113 -5.41 1.97 2.97
C ILE A 113 -3.97 2.03 2.49
N ASP A 114 -3.06 1.91 3.44
CA ASP A 114 -1.63 1.75 3.21
C ASP A 114 -1.22 0.34 3.62
N ASP A 115 -0.44 -0.32 2.76
CA ASP A 115 0.25 -1.55 3.09
C ASP A 115 1.53 -1.23 3.84
N VAL A 116 1.75 -1.92 4.95
CA VAL A 116 2.90 -1.74 5.85
C VAL A 116 3.56 -3.09 6.04
N GLU A 117 4.78 -3.24 5.56
CA GLU A 117 5.48 -4.50 5.49
C GLU A 117 6.80 -4.46 6.26
N PHE A 118 7.12 -5.55 6.92
CA PHE A 118 8.35 -5.74 7.68
C PHE A 118 8.94 -7.09 7.32
N TYR A 119 10.24 -7.09 7.00
CA TYR A 119 11.00 -8.29 6.71
C TYR A 119 12.22 -8.38 7.62
N LEU A 120 12.36 -9.49 8.32
CA LEU A 120 13.45 -9.78 9.24
C LEU A 120 14.32 -10.91 8.65
N PRO A 121 15.38 -10.61 7.90
CA PRO A 121 16.28 -11.64 7.36
C PRO A 121 16.97 -12.43 8.47
N GLU A 122 17.45 -13.64 8.15
CA GLU A 122 18.14 -14.48 9.11
C GLU A 122 19.61 -14.09 9.30
N ASP A 123 20.19 -13.48 8.30
CA ASP A 123 21.62 -13.18 8.18
C ASP A 123 21.97 -11.72 8.55
N GLU A 124 20.99 -10.90 8.87
CA GLU A 124 21.18 -9.50 9.23
C GLU A 124 20.37 -9.12 10.47
N SER A 125 20.94 -8.32 11.38
CA SER A 125 20.23 -7.79 12.56
C SER A 125 19.49 -6.48 12.21
N VAL A 126 18.62 -6.55 11.21
CA VAL A 126 17.79 -5.43 10.75
C VAL A 126 16.36 -5.87 10.46
N ILE A 127 15.43 -4.96 10.55
CA ILE A 127 14.07 -5.09 10.02
C ILE A 127 14.00 -4.22 8.78
N HIS A 128 13.91 -4.82 7.62
CA HIS A 128 13.59 -4.10 6.40
C HIS A 128 12.12 -3.69 6.43
N ILE A 129 11.85 -2.50 5.93
CA ILE A 129 10.53 -1.89 6.04
C ILE A 129 10.07 -1.35 4.69
N ARG A 130 8.77 -1.46 4.45
CA ARG A 130 8.08 -0.83 3.33
C ARG A 130 6.73 -0.30 3.79
N SER A 131 6.35 0.89 3.32
CA SER A 131 5.01 1.41 3.53
C SER A 131 4.54 2.14 2.27
N ALA A 132 3.40 1.72 1.72
CA ALA A 132 2.88 2.22 0.45
C ALA A 132 1.37 2.40 0.48
N SER A 133 0.89 3.51 -0.04
CA SER A 133 -0.55 3.72 -0.23
C SER A 133 -1.06 2.96 -1.45
N ARG A 134 -2.23 2.31 -1.32
CA ARG A 134 -2.87 1.58 -2.42
C ARG A 134 -3.40 2.50 -3.52
N VAL A 135 -3.61 3.77 -3.21
CA VAL A 135 -4.18 4.76 -4.14
C VAL A 135 -3.50 6.12 -4.00
N GLY A 136 -3.54 6.91 -5.06
CA GLY A 136 -3.05 8.28 -5.09
C GLY A 136 -1.58 8.41 -5.49
N GLU A 137 -1.22 9.61 -5.95
CA GLU A 137 0.14 9.93 -6.40
C GLU A 137 1.06 10.43 -5.27
N SER A 138 0.48 10.86 -4.14
CA SER A 138 1.22 11.37 -2.99
C SER A 138 0.44 11.15 -1.70
N ASP A 139 1.15 10.76 -0.64
CA ASP A 139 0.64 10.59 0.72
C ASP A 139 1.02 11.74 1.66
N LEU A 140 1.62 12.82 1.14
CA LEU A 140 2.17 13.94 1.91
C LEU A 140 3.16 13.49 3.00
N GLY A 141 3.88 12.40 2.77
CA GLY A 141 4.89 11.83 3.68
C GLY A 141 4.31 11.05 4.87
N VAL A 142 3.05 10.63 4.81
CA VAL A 142 2.41 9.86 5.88
C VAL A 142 3.10 8.51 6.08
N ASN A 143 3.44 7.80 5.00
CA ASN A 143 4.13 6.52 5.08
C ASN A 143 5.50 6.65 5.76
N ARG A 144 6.31 7.64 5.38
CA ARG A 144 7.60 7.91 6.02
C ARG A 144 7.46 8.22 7.50
N ARG A 145 6.57 9.15 7.87
CA ARG A 145 6.35 9.51 9.27
C ARG A 145 5.90 8.33 10.12
N ARG A 146 5.04 7.47 9.59
CA ARG A 146 4.61 6.24 10.27
C ARG A 146 5.80 5.33 10.56
N MET A 147 6.66 5.09 9.58
CA MET A 147 7.83 4.24 9.76
C MET A 147 8.82 4.81 10.75
N GLU A 148 9.05 6.13 10.74
CA GLU A 148 9.90 6.78 11.74
C GLU A 148 9.30 6.71 13.16
N GLN A 149 7.99 6.84 13.31
CA GLN A 149 7.33 6.67 14.62
C GLN A 149 7.47 5.24 15.14
N ILE A 150 7.32 4.23 14.29
CA ILE A 150 7.55 2.83 14.67
C ILE A 150 9.02 2.63 15.07
N ARG A 151 9.96 3.16 14.30
CA ARG A 151 11.40 3.11 14.61
C ARG A 151 11.70 3.69 15.99
N LEU A 152 11.20 4.89 16.28
CA LEU A 152 11.39 5.54 17.57
C LEU A 152 10.80 4.71 18.72
N ALA A 153 9.59 4.16 18.53
CA ALA A 153 8.96 3.33 19.57
C ALA A 153 9.76 2.04 19.83
N LEU A 154 10.40 1.46 18.82
CA LEU A 154 11.26 0.29 18.99
C LEU A 154 12.58 0.67 19.70
N GLN A 155 13.17 1.80 19.35
CA GLN A 155 14.36 2.33 20.04
C GLN A 155 14.09 2.61 21.53
N ASP A 156 12.91 3.16 21.86
CA ASP A 156 12.50 3.40 23.26
C ASP A 156 12.32 2.09 24.05
N LEU A 157 12.18 0.97 23.37
CA LEU A 157 12.06 -0.37 23.96
C LEU A 157 13.39 -1.18 23.91
N ASP A 158 14.50 -0.53 23.60
CA ASP A 158 15.85 -1.07 23.60
C ASP A 158 16.02 -2.30 22.69
N ILE A 159 15.44 -2.29 21.48
CA ILE A 159 15.72 -3.33 20.49
C ILE A 159 16.71 -2.89 19.43
#